data_b6def83692ba822e0177e923a030cfe0
#
_entry.id   b6def83692ba822e0177e923a030cfe0
#
_cell.length_a   1.000
_cell.length_b   1.000
_cell.length_c   1.000
_cell.angle_alpha   90.00
_cell.angle_beta   90.00
_cell.angle_gamma   90.00
#
_symmetry.space_group_name_H-M   'P 1'
#
loop_
_entity.id
_entity.type
_entity.pdbx_description
1 polymer ?
#
loop_
_entity_poly.entity_id
_entity_poly.type
_entity_poly.pdbx_seq_one_letter_code
_entity_poly.pdbx_strand_id
1 'polypeptide(L)'
;MGLSDFYSPEPLFSRINGDLPAAYRNTIVCGDCCDVLRLIPDNCVDLIVTSPPYNFGLEYDRCCDTLSWQRYFTGLKAVLNECIRVLKWSGRLALNIQPLFSGQLPTHHILSHYLLSEGMIWKAEILWDKRNYNCRYCTWRSPSSPYLKYTWEFIEVFCKGTLRKPGKRTEADISAEEFKSWTSAHWKIPPEHRMKRFGHPAMFPEELVERLLKLFSYRGDIVLDPFNGAGTTTFVARQLGRTYLGIELSEEYCKTATQRLAMI
;
A
#
# COMPACT_ATOMS: atom_id res chain seq x y z
N MET A 1 25.39 13.21 15.14
CA MET A 1 25.09 12.61 13.82
C MET A 1 23.73 13.08 13.38
N GLY A 2 23.64 13.85 12.31
CA GLY A 2 22.38 14.23 11.71
C GLY A 2 21.89 13.15 10.76
N LEU A 3 20.60 13.14 10.41
CA LEU A 3 20.04 12.22 9.40
C LEU A 3 20.76 12.34 8.04
N SER A 4 21.32 13.52 7.74
CA SER A 4 22.18 13.79 6.56
C SER A 4 23.43 12.90 6.47
N ASP A 5 23.88 12.32 7.56
CA ASP A 5 25.07 11.47 7.59
C ASP A 5 24.78 10.06 7.04
N PHE A 6 23.49 9.69 6.94
CA PHE A 6 23.03 8.39 6.45
C PHE A 6 22.38 8.44 5.06
N TYR A 7 21.91 9.60 4.62
CA TYR A 7 21.18 9.78 3.38
C TYR A 7 21.78 10.94 2.59
N SER A 8 21.98 10.74 1.29
CA SER A 8 22.49 11.81 0.43
C SER A 8 21.60 13.04 0.51
N PRO A 9 22.14 14.24 0.81
CA PRO A 9 21.37 15.47 0.88
C PRO A 9 20.94 16.00 -0.49
N GLU A 10 21.39 15.41 -1.59
CA GLU A 10 21.03 15.86 -2.92
C GLU A 10 19.59 15.46 -3.27
N PRO A 11 18.80 16.35 -3.88
CA PRO A 11 17.44 16.02 -4.29
C PRO A 11 17.51 15.03 -5.46
N LEU A 12 17.38 13.72 -5.16
CA LEU A 12 17.31 12.66 -6.16
C LEU A 12 16.07 12.78 -7.06
N PHE A 13 15.09 13.62 -6.69
CA PHE A 13 13.80 13.70 -7.34
C PHE A 13 13.48 15.10 -7.88
N SER A 14 12.88 15.16 -9.07
CA SER A 14 12.32 16.39 -9.60
C SER A 14 11.21 16.93 -8.71
N ARG A 15 11.21 18.26 -8.51
CA ARG A 15 10.13 18.98 -7.80
C ARG A 15 8.97 19.36 -8.71
N ILE A 16 9.10 19.13 -10.02
CA ILE A 16 8.05 19.43 -10.99
C ILE A 16 7.05 18.27 -10.96
N ASN A 17 5.83 18.58 -10.58
CA ASN A 17 4.73 17.62 -10.62
C ASN A 17 4.02 17.68 -11.97
N GLY A 18 3.70 16.49 -12.48
CA GLY A 18 2.89 16.30 -13.68
C GLY A 18 1.42 16.06 -13.33
N ASP A 19 0.63 15.86 -14.36
CA ASP A 19 -0.78 15.51 -14.26
C ASP A 19 -1.03 14.10 -14.75
N LEU A 20 -1.92 13.37 -14.05
CA LEU A 20 -2.40 12.08 -14.52
C LEU A 20 -3.29 12.29 -15.74
N PRO A 21 -3.03 11.64 -16.89
CA PRO A 21 -3.88 11.75 -18.07
C PRO A 21 -5.34 11.36 -17.77
N ALA A 22 -6.29 12.01 -18.43
CA ALA A 22 -7.73 11.81 -18.20
C ALA A 22 -8.16 10.35 -18.38
N ALA A 23 -7.52 9.62 -19.30
CA ALA A 23 -7.80 8.20 -19.54
C ALA A 23 -7.52 7.28 -18.34
N TYR A 24 -6.67 7.71 -17.41
CA TYR A 24 -6.30 6.95 -16.20
C TYR A 24 -7.00 7.47 -14.94
N ARG A 25 -7.80 8.54 -15.03
CA ARG A 25 -8.53 9.08 -13.86
C ARG A 25 -9.81 8.30 -13.63
N ASN A 26 -10.04 7.91 -12.38
CA ASN A 26 -11.24 7.15 -11.95
C ASN A 26 -11.43 5.84 -12.74
N THR A 27 -10.34 5.13 -12.94
CA THR A 27 -10.27 3.95 -13.80
C THR A 27 -9.62 2.78 -13.08
N ILE A 28 -10.07 1.56 -13.40
CA ILE A 28 -9.37 0.33 -13.12
C ILE A 28 -8.83 -0.20 -14.44
N VAL A 29 -7.52 -0.38 -14.52
CA VAL A 29 -6.83 -0.90 -15.69
C VAL A 29 -6.51 -2.37 -15.44
N CYS A 30 -6.97 -3.25 -16.35
CA CYS A 30 -6.64 -4.67 -16.32
C CYS A 30 -5.32 -4.89 -17.06
N GLY A 31 -4.28 -5.31 -16.35
CA GLY A 31 -2.96 -5.54 -16.93
C GLY A 31 -1.86 -5.70 -15.90
N ASP A 32 -0.66 -6.01 -16.38
CA ASP A 32 0.55 -6.01 -15.54
C ASP A 32 0.85 -4.60 -15.04
N CYS A 33 1.09 -4.48 -13.73
CA CYS A 33 1.27 -3.16 -13.12
C CYS A 33 2.54 -2.46 -13.59
N CYS A 34 3.64 -3.17 -13.87
CA CYS A 34 4.84 -2.56 -14.42
C CYS A 34 4.58 -2.00 -15.83
N ASP A 35 3.88 -2.74 -16.67
CA ASP A 35 3.62 -2.31 -18.05
C ASP A 35 2.68 -1.11 -18.08
N VAL A 36 1.62 -1.12 -17.25
CA VAL A 36 0.69 0.01 -17.15
C VAL A 36 1.38 1.24 -16.56
N LEU A 37 2.14 1.08 -15.47
CA LEU A 37 2.84 2.20 -14.84
C LEU A 37 3.80 2.90 -15.78
N ARG A 38 4.52 2.18 -16.67
CA ARG A 38 5.42 2.77 -17.68
C ARG A 38 4.71 3.71 -18.65
N LEU A 39 3.40 3.57 -18.84
CA LEU A 39 2.60 4.46 -19.68
C LEU A 39 2.16 5.74 -18.94
N ILE A 40 2.34 5.79 -17.63
CA ILE A 40 1.93 6.91 -16.78
C ILE A 40 3.08 7.89 -16.62
N PRO A 41 2.83 9.20 -16.74
CA PRO A 41 3.85 10.22 -16.55
C PRO A 41 4.48 10.23 -15.16
N ASP A 42 5.68 10.78 -15.05
CA ASP A 42 6.37 11.01 -13.79
C ASP A 42 5.59 11.99 -12.91
N ASN A 43 5.72 11.82 -11.60
CA ASN A 43 5.29 12.79 -10.59
C ASN A 43 3.80 13.22 -10.70
N CYS A 44 2.89 12.31 -10.98
CA CYS A 44 1.48 12.61 -11.19
C CYS A 44 0.52 12.02 -10.13
N VAL A 45 1.01 11.18 -9.22
CA VAL A 45 0.22 10.51 -8.17
C VAL A 45 0.51 11.11 -6.79
N ASP A 46 -0.52 11.37 -5.98
CA ASP A 46 -0.39 12.01 -4.66
C ASP A 46 -0.16 11.00 -3.54
N LEU A 47 -0.86 9.86 -3.59
CA LEU A 47 -0.78 8.81 -2.60
C LEU A 47 -0.87 7.43 -3.27
N ILE A 48 0.01 6.54 -2.87
CA ILE A 48 -0.07 5.11 -3.21
C ILE A 48 -0.42 4.37 -1.92
N VAL A 49 -1.48 3.57 -1.95
CA VAL A 49 -1.87 2.65 -0.86
C VAL A 49 -1.97 1.27 -1.46
N THR A 50 -1.13 0.35 -1.00
CA THR A 50 -1.04 -0.96 -1.65
C THR A 50 -0.55 -2.06 -0.73
N SER A 51 -0.91 -3.30 -1.08
CA SER A 51 -0.43 -4.54 -0.49
C SER A 51 -0.08 -5.51 -1.61
N PRO A 52 1.19 -5.70 -1.94
CA PRO A 52 1.59 -6.67 -2.95
C PRO A 52 1.26 -8.10 -2.49
N PRO A 53 1.19 -9.09 -3.39
CA PRO A 53 1.21 -10.50 -3.02
C PRO A 53 2.41 -10.81 -2.11
N TYR A 54 2.22 -11.64 -1.06
CA TYR A 54 3.26 -11.85 -0.04
C TYR A 54 4.16 -13.07 -0.30
N ASN A 55 3.94 -13.77 -1.39
CA ASN A 55 4.63 -15.01 -1.74
C ASN A 55 4.44 -16.14 -0.70
N PHE A 56 3.21 -16.27 -0.19
CA PHE A 56 2.81 -17.27 0.82
C PHE A 56 2.14 -18.50 0.24
N GLY A 57 2.00 -18.58 -1.09
CA GLY A 57 1.29 -19.65 -1.76
C GLY A 57 -0.23 -19.51 -1.69
N LEU A 58 -0.75 -18.29 -1.62
CA LEU A 58 -2.17 -18.04 -1.78
C LEU A 58 -2.58 -18.28 -3.23
N GLU A 59 -3.75 -18.89 -3.42
CA GLU A 59 -4.31 -19.10 -4.75
C GLU A 59 -4.94 -17.80 -5.25
N TYR A 60 -4.16 -17.02 -6.00
CA TYR A 60 -4.65 -15.91 -6.82
C TYR A 60 -4.97 -16.39 -8.22
N ASP A 61 -5.94 -15.77 -8.88
CA ASP A 61 -6.41 -16.16 -10.22
C ASP A 61 -5.29 -16.22 -11.27
N ARG A 62 -4.40 -15.24 -11.32
CA ARG A 62 -3.32 -15.15 -12.33
C ARG A 62 -1.92 -14.87 -11.76
N CYS A 63 -1.73 -14.92 -10.46
CA CYS A 63 -0.47 -14.65 -9.82
C CYS A 63 0.10 -15.90 -9.18
N CYS A 64 1.35 -16.25 -9.55
CA CYS A 64 2.09 -17.30 -8.88
C CYS A 64 2.67 -16.75 -7.56
N ASP A 65 2.07 -17.11 -6.43
CA ASP A 65 2.48 -16.67 -5.08
C ASP A 65 3.48 -17.64 -4.42
N THR A 66 4.26 -18.36 -5.25
CA THR A 66 5.29 -19.33 -4.84
C THR A 66 6.60 -19.15 -5.60
N LEU A 67 6.98 -17.90 -5.84
CA LEU A 67 8.23 -17.57 -6.54
C LEU A 67 9.44 -17.82 -5.64
N SER A 68 10.62 -18.05 -6.25
CA SER A 68 11.85 -17.92 -5.49
C SER A 68 11.98 -16.50 -4.93
N TRP A 69 12.52 -16.35 -3.71
CA TRP A 69 12.63 -15.03 -3.06
C TRP A 69 13.38 -14.01 -3.88
N GLN A 70 14.40 -14.46 -4.62
CA GLN A 70 15.13 -13.57 -5.52
C GLN A 70 14.21 -13.01 -6.63
N ARG A 71 13.41 -13.86 -7.28
CA ARG A 71 12.47 -13.42 -8.32
C ARG A 71 11.37 -12.53 -7.74
N TYR A 72 10.83 -12.88 -6.58
CA TYR A 72 9.83 -12.09 -5.88
C TYR A 72 10.33 -10.68 -5.60
N PHE A 73 11.49 -10.53 -4.93
CA PHE A 73 12.01 -9.21 -4.61
C PHE A 73 12.45 -8.43 -5.87
N THR A 74 12.97 -9.11 -6.90
CA THR A 74 13.33 -8.44 -8.16
C THR A 74 12.09 -7.85 -8.83
N GLY A 75 11.00 -8.62 -8.93
CA GLY A 75 9.74 -8.14 -9.50
C GLY A 75 9.11 -7.02 -8.67
N LEU A 76 9.02 -7.21 -7.36
CA LEU A 76 8.43 -6.21 -6.47
C LEU A 76 9.22 -4.88 -6.45
N LYS A 77 10.55 -4.95 -6.46
CA LYS A 77 11.40 -3.76 -6.58
C LYS A 77 11.19 -3.02 -7.89
N ALA A 78 10.99 -3.73 -9.01
CA ALA A 78 10.66 -3.10 -10.28
C ALA A 78 9.34 -2.31 -10.21
N VAL A 79 8.31 -2.89 -9.59
CA VAL A 79 7.03 -2.18 -9.35
C VAL A 79 7.22 -0.98 -8.44
N LEU A 80 7.96 -1.13 -7.34
CA LEU A 80 8.21 -0.03 -6.40
C LEU A 80 8.99 1.12 -7.05
N ASN A 81 9.91 0.85 -7.96
CA ASN A 81 10.62 1.89 -8.73
C ASN A 81 9.65 2.69 -9.59
N GLU A 82 8.74 2.03 -10.29
CA GLU A 82 7.70 2.72 -11.05
C GLU A 82 6.75 3.50 -10.12
N CYS A 83 6.40 2.95 -8.95
CA CYS A 83 5.64 3.68 -7.93
C CYS A 83 6.36 4.96 -7.47
N ILE A 84 7.66 4.88 -7.19
CA ILE A 84 8.49 6.04 -6.83
C ILE A 84 8.52 7.04 -7.98
N ARG A 85 8.66 6.59 -9.23
CA ARG A 85 8.70 7.46 -10.41
C ARG A 85 7.41 8.26 -10.57
N VAL A 86 6.25 7.58 -10.55
CA VAL A 86 4.94 8.23 -10.75
C VAL A 86 4.48 9.06 -9.56
N LEU A 87 5.04 8.81 -8.36
CA LEU A 87 4.69 9.54 -7.15
C LEU A 87 5.19 11.00 -7.24
N LYS A 88 4.33 11.97 -6.95
CA LYS A 88 4.66 13.40 -6.91
C LYS A 88 5.75 13.72 -5.90
N TRP A 89 6.48 14.80 -6.12
CA TRP A 89 7.21 15.45 -5.01
C TRP A 89 6.22 15.75 -3.88
N SER A 90 6.56 15.41 -2.67
CA SER A 90 5.68 15.43 -1.51
C SER A 90 4.58 14.35 -1.47
N GLY A 91 4.55 13.44 -2.43
CA GLY A 91 3.64 12.29 -2.43
C GLY A 91 3.98 11.27 -1.35
N ARG A 92 3.07 10.35 -1.08
CA ARG A 92 3.17 9.32 -0.04
C ARG A 92 3.01 7.93 -0.63
N LEU A 93 3.79 6.98 -0.11
CA LEU A 93 3.61 5.55 -0.33
C LEU A 93 3.28 4.89 1.00
N ALA A 94 2.12 4.28 1.11
CA ALA A 94 1.73 3.41 2.23
C ALA A 94 1.75 1.96 1.75
N LEU A 95 2.77 1.22 2.15
CA LEU A 95 3.00 -0.17 1.76
C LEU A 95 2.63 -1.09 2.92
N ASN A 96 1.55 -1.86 2.76
CA ASN A 96 1.20 -2.89 3.73
C ASN A 96 1.94 -4.17 3.41
N ILE A 97 2.61 -4.73 4.41
CA ILE A 97 3.41 -5.94 4.28
C ILE A 97 3.44 -6.71 5.60
N GLN A 98 3.43 -8.02 5.51
CA GLN A 98 3.52 -8.89 6.65
C GLN A 98 4.90 -9.57 6.71
N PRO A 99 5.52 -9.70 7.90
CA PRO A 99 6.67 -10.57 8.07
C PRO A 99 6.27 -12.01 7.74
N LEU A 100 7.19 -12.74 7.15
CA LEU A 100 6.94 -14.11 6.75
C LEU A 100 6.66 -15.01 7.95
N PHE A 101 5.58 -15.78 7.92
CA PHE A 101 5.23 -16.74 8.98
C PHE A 101 6.28 -17.83 9.21
N SER A 102 7.06 -18.16 8.19
CA SER A 102 8.17 -19.11 8.34
C SER A 102 9.33 -18.57 9.19
N GLY A 103 9.25 -17.30 9.63
CA GLY A 103 10.23 -16.70 10.55
C GLY A 103 11.60 -16.43 9.95
N GLN A 104 11.78 -16.61 8.64
CA GLN A 104 13.10 -16.57 8.01
C GLN A 104 13.39 -15.25 7.27
N LEU A 105 12.36 -14.49 6.89
CA LEU A 105 12.55 -13.27 6.10
C LEU A 105 11.74 -12.10 6.67
N PRO A 106 12.39 -11.08 7.19
CA PRO A 106 11.72 -9.85 7.61
C PRO A 106 11.42 -8.97 6.38
N THR A 107 10.40 -9.36 5.59
CA THR A 107 10.06 -8.73 4.31
C THR A 107 9.85 -7.23 4.43
N HIS A 108 9.18 -6.76 5.48
CA HIS A 108 8.97 -5.35 5.77
C HIS A 108 10.29 -4.59 5.94
N HIS A 109 11.28 -5.14 6.65
CA HIS A 109 12.60 -4.51 6.80
C HIS A 109 13.39 -4.48 5.48
N ILE A 110 13.32 -5.56 4.68
CA ILE A 110 13.99 -5.63 3.38
C ILE A 110 13.46 -4.56 2.43
N LEU A 111 12.13 -4.39 2.39
CA LEU A 111 11.49 -3.40 1.53
C LEU A 111 11.68 -1.98 2.04
N SER A 112 11.62 -1.76 3.36
CA SER A 112 11.90 -0.45 3.96
C SER A 112 13.34 -0.02 3.70
N HIS A 113 14.31 -0.92 3.88
CA HIS A 113 15.70 -0.63 3.54
C HIS A 113 15.87 -0.28 2.06
N TYR A 114 15.20 -1.04 1.19
CA TYR A 114 15.22 -0.77 -0.25
C TYR A 114 14.68 0.62 -0.59
N LEU A 115 13.48 0.97 -0.08
CA LEU A 115 12.87 2.28 -0.33
C LEU A 115 13.74 3.43 0.20
N LEU A 116 14.41 3.26 1.33
CA LEU A 116 15.39 4.20 1.84
C LEU A 116 16.60 4.33 0.90
N SER A 117 17.11 3.23 0.36
CA SER A 117 18.24 3.26 -0.59
C SER A 117 17.88 3.94 -1.92
N GLU A 118 16.59 3.91 -2.32
CA GLU A 118 16.07 4.66 -3.47
C GLU A 118 15.75 6.13 -3.14
N GLY A 119 16.16 6.64 -1.97
CA GLY A 119 16.02 8.04 -1.57
C GLY A 119 14.66 8.44 -1.01
N MET A 120 13.77 7.48 -0.76
CA MET A 120 12.51 7.78 -0.08
C MET A 120 12.77 8.11 1.40
N ILE A 121 11.95 8.99 1.96
CA ILE A 121 12.03 9.39 3.37
C ILE A 121 11.02 8.56 4.17
N TRP A 122 11.49 7.77 5.11
CA TRP A 122 10.60 7.05 6.03
C TRP A 122 9.85 8.04 6.94
N LYS A 123 8.54 7.93 6.98
CA LYS A 123 7.67 8.81 7.76
C LYS A 123 7.10 8.14 8.99
N ALA A 124 6.63 6.92 8.86
CA ALA A 124 6.00 6.19 9.95
C ALA A 124 5.92 4.69 9.62
N GLU A 125 5.83 3.90 10.67
CA GLU A 125 5.39 2.52 10.65
C GLU A 125 4.11 2.42 11.46
N ILE A 126 3.07 1.82 10.87
CA ILE A 126 1.80 1.60 11.54
C ILE A 126 1.63 0.10 11.74
N LEU A 127 1.40 -0.32 12.97
CA LEU A 127 1.09 -1.69 13.32
C LEU A 127 -0.41 -1.91 13.20
N TRP A 128 -0.81 -2.67 12.20
CA TRP A 128 -2.20 -3.10 12.03
C TRP A 128 -2.45 -4.41 12.77
N ASP A 129 -3.01 -4.34 13.98
CA ASP A 129 -3.43 -5.47 14.79
C ASP A 129 -4.80 -5.99 14.31
N LYS A 130 -4.79 -7.18 13.73
CA LYS A 130 -5.96 -7.87 13.17
C LYS A 130 -6.93 -8.42 14.22
N ARG A 131 -6.56 -8.39 15.50
CA ARG A 131 -7.32 -9.00 16.61
C ARG A 131 -7.65 -10.49 16.44
N ASN A 132 -6.95 -11.20 15.57
CA ASN A 132 -7.18 -12.63 15.31
C ASN A 132 -6.32 -13.54 16.21
N TYR A 133 -6.41 -13.33 17.52
CA TYR A 133 -5.57 -14.05 18.50
C TYR A 133 -5.84 -15.55 18.58
N ASN A 134 -7.01 -16.02 18.12
CA ASN A 134 -7.44 -17.40 18.15
C ASN A 134 -6.94 -18.20 16.93
N CYS A 135 -5.64 -18.39 16.79
CA CYS A 135 -5.10 -19.26 15.76
C CYS A 135 -4.77 -20.63 16.32
N ARG A 136 -5.28 -21.66 15.69
CA ARG A 136 -5.14 -23.06 16.14
C ARG A 136 -3.76 -23.67 15.89
N TYR A 137 -2.89 -23.00 15.16
CA TYR A 137 -1.54 -23.47 14.89
C TYR A 137 -0.61 -23.05 16.03
N CYS A 138 -0.52 -23.92 17.03
CA CYS A 138 0.44 -23.79 18.13
C CYS A 138 1.55 -24.80 17.92
N THR A 139 2.79 -24.36 18.01
CA THR A 139 3.94 -25.25 18.14
C THR A 139 4.00 -25.82 19.54
N TRP A 140 4.62 -26.98 19.64
CA TRP A 140 4.85 -27.64 20.91
C TRP A 140 5.66 -26.74 21.85
N ARG A 141 5.43 -26.90 23.16
CA ARG A 141 6.13 -26.18 24.24
C ARG A 141 7.61 -26.61 24.30
N SER A 142 8.38 -26.23 23.29
CA SER A 142 9.79 -26.55 23.21
C SER A 142 10.59 -25.30 22.80
N PRO A 143 11.70 -25.02 23.47
CA PRO A 143 12.60 -23.93 23.08
C PRO A 143 13.43 -24.26 21.84
N SER A 144 13.39 -25.49 21.32
CA SER A 144 14.18 -25.91 20.17
C SER A 144 13.79 -25.18 18.88
N SER A 145 12.50 -24.89 18.68
CA SER A 145 12.00 -24.15 17.53
C SER A 145 10.61 -23.54 17.82
N PRO A 146 10.52 -22.53 18.68
CA PRO A 146 9.24 -21.92 18.98
C PRO A 146 8.76 -21.11 17.76
N TYR A 147 7.51 -21.33 17.36
CA TYR A 147 6.86 -20.56 16.32
C TYR A 147 6.18 -19.33 16.92
N LEU A 148 6.61 -18.15 16.48
CA LEU A 148 5.99 -16.89 16.88
C LEU A 148 4.94 -16.49 15.82
N LYS A 149 3.72 -16.38 16.27
CA LYS A 149 2.60 -16.07 15.43
C LYS A 149 2.40 -14.55 15.33
N TYR A 150 2.42 -14.03 14.12
CA TYR A 150 2.08 -12.64 13.86
C TYR A 150 0.55 -12.49 13.71
N THR A 151 -0.05 -11.67 14.57
CA THR A 151 -1.47 -11.28 14.52
C THR A 151 -1.64 -9.88 13.96
N TRP A 152 -0.58 -9.33 13.40
CA TRP A 152 -0.51 -7.98 12.86
C TRP A 152 0.26 -7.94 11.55
N GLU A 153 0.07 -6.85 10.82
CA GLU A 153 0.85 -6.48 9.65
C GLU A 153 1.45 -5.09 9.87
N PHE A 154 2.42 -4.73 9.05
CA PHE A 154 3.05 -3.43 9.07
C PHE A 154 2.62 -2.61 7.86
N ILE A 155 2.28 -1.34 8.09
CA ILE A 155 2.07 -0.38 7.02
C ILE A 155 3.23 0.61 7.10
N GLU A 156 4.15 0.46 6.16
CA GLU A 156 5.31 1.33 6.03
C GLU A 156 4.92 2.57 5.23
N VAL A 157 5.08 3.75 5.82
CA VAL A 157 4.74 5.01 5.17
C VAL A 157 5.99 5.78 4.80
N PHE A 158 6.14 6.04 3.51
CA PHE A 158 7.26 6.79 2.95
C PHE A 158 6.80 8.08 2.26
N CYS A 159 7.70 9.06 2.18
CA CYS A 159 7.51 10.32 1.46
C CYS A 159 8.56 10.48 0.37
N LYS A 160 8.16 11.01 -0.78
CA LYS A 160 9.09 11.40 -1.83
C LYS A 160 9.53 12.85 -1.63
N GLY A 161 10.81 13.05 -1.36
CA GLY A 161 11.49 14.35 -1.35
C GLY A 161 11.20 15.27 -0.17
N THR A 162 10.08 15.15 0.55
CA THR A 162 9.77 15.96 1.73
C THR A 162 8.73 15.32 2.64
N LEU A 163 8.87 15.53 3.95
CA LEU A 163 7.90 15.09 4.95
C LEU A 163 6.59 15.91 4.92
N ARG A 164 6.64 17.16 4.47
CA ARG A 164 5.49 18.05 4.41
C ARG A 164 4.76 17.90 3.08
N LYS A 165 3.46 17.58 3.13
CA LYS A 165 2.59 17.63 1.95
C LYS A 165 1.93 19.00 1.86
N PRO A 166 2.09 19.74 0.75
CA PRO A 166 1.34 20.96 0.52
C PRO A 166 -0.13 20.64 0.28
N GLY A 167 -1.01 21.53 0.69
CA GLY A 167 -2.45 21.41 0.51
C GLY A 167 -3.21 22.43 1.36
N LYS A 168 -4.49 22.62 1.08
CA LYS A 168 -5.34 23.55 1.81
C LYS A 168 -6.04 22.80 2.93
N ARG A 169 -6.12 23.44 4.12
CA ARG A 169 -6.83 22.86 5.27
C ARG A 169 -8.31 22.58 4.96
N THR A 170 -8.92 23.34 4.05
CA THR A 170 -10.31 23.15 3.62
C THR A 170 -10.53 21.89 2.79
N GLU A 171 -9.47 21.29 2.26
CA GLU A 171 -9.49 20.04 1.49
C GLU A 171 -9.23 18.81 2.38
N ALA A 172 -8.86 19.03 3.66
CA ALA A 172 -8.74 17.98 4.65
C ALA A 172 -10.12 17.56 5.14
N ASP A 173 -10.39 16.27 5.18
CA ASP A 173 -11.67 15.68 5.57
C ASP A 173 -11.57 14.79 6.81
N ILE A 174 -10.57 15.07 7.65
CA ILE A 174 -10.35 14.39 8.93
C ILE A 174 -10.79 15.27 10.08
N SER A 175 -11.59 14.75 11.00
CA SER A 175 -11.97 15.46 12.22
C SER A 175 -10.84 15.50 13.25
N ALA A 176 -10.96 16.37 14.24
CA ALA A 176 -9.97 16.47 15.31
C ALA A 176 -9.89 15.17 16.14
N GLU A 177 -11.04 14.53 16.37
CA GLU A 177 -11.14 13.27 17.11
C GLU A 177 -10.52 12.11 16.33
N GLU A 178 -10.83 11.98 15.03
CA GLU A 178 -10.22 11.00 14.14
C GLU A 178 -8.71 11.19 14.11
N PHE A 179 -8.23 12.41 13.88
CA PHE A 179 -6.81 12.71 13.83
C PHE A 179 -6.10 12.32 15.13
N LYS A 180 -6.64 12.75 16.28
CA LYS A 180 -6.07 12.43 17.58
C LYS A 180 -6.03 10.92 17.85
N SER A 181 -7.08 10.20 17.45
CA SER A 181 -7.18 8.75 17.62
C SER A 181 -6.25 7.98 16.66
N TRP A 182 -6.18 8.40 15.39
CA TRP A 182 -5.51 7.65 14.35
C TRP A 182 -4.00 7.93 14.23
N THR A 183 -3.52 9.03 14.83
CA THR A 183 -2.08 9.30 14.93
C THR A 183 -1.35 8.38 15.92
N SER A 184 -2.07 7.60 16.73
CA SER A 184 -1.49 6.44 17.41
C SER A 184 -1.20 5.36 16.36
N ALA A 185 0.07 5.00 16.20
CA ALA A 185 0.53 4.07 15.16
C ALA A 185 0.23 2.58 15.47
N HIS A 186 -0.72 2.30 16.35
CA HIS A 186 -1.21 0.96 16.67
C HIS A 186 -2.72 0.89 16.41
N TRP A 187 -3.09 0.34 15.25
CA TRP A 187 -4.48 0.26 14.80
C TRP A 187 -5.07 -1.12 15.03
N LYS A 188 -6.11 -1.19 15.83
CA LYS A 188 -6.87 -2.42 16.10
C LYS A 188 -8.07 -2.49 15.18
N ILE A 189 -7.89 -3.03 13.99
CA ILE A 189 -8.92 -3.16 12.96
C ILE A 189 -9.08 -4.63 12.59
N PRO A 190 -10.29 -5.22 12.72
CA PRO A 190 -10.53 -6.59 12.29
C PRO A 190 -10.25 -6.76 10.80
N PRO A 191 -9.80 -7.94 10.34
CA PRO A 191 -9.65 -8.20 8.92
C PRO A 191 -11.01 -8.20 8.22
N GLU A 192 -11.03 -8.02 6.90
CA GLU A 192 -12.25 -8.07 6.11
C GLU A 192 -12.85 -9.50 6.16
N HIS A 193 -14.11 -9.60 6.58
CA HIS A 193 -14.81 -10.88 6.70
C HIS A 193 -15.63 -11.24 5.45
N ARG A 194 -15.87 -10.26 4.56
CA ARG A 194 -16.68 -10.43 3.34
C ARG A 194 -15.87 -10.90 2.14
N MET A 195 -14.60 -11.32 2.34
CA MET A 195 -13.70 -11.72 1.25
C MET A 195 -14.31 -12.75 0.31
N LYS A 196 -15.04 -13.74 0.85
CA LYS A 196 -15.73 -14.77 0.04
C LYS A 196 -16.77 -14.18 -0.92
N ARG A 197 -17.44 -13.08 -0.52
CA ARG A 197 -18.43 -12.39 -1.37
C ARG A 197 -17.78 -11.75 -2.60
N PHE A 198 -16.53 -11.36 -2.48
CA PHE A 198 -15.79 -10.69 -3.54
C PHE A 198 -14.83 -11.62 -4.28
N GLY A 199 -14.80 -12.91 -3.92
CA GLY A 199 -13.95 -13.92 -4.58
C GLY A 199 -12.45 -13.70 -4.39
N HIS A 200 -12.00 -12.80 -3.48
CA HIS A 200 -10.61 -12.44 -3.31
C HIS A 200 -10.05 -12.98 -1.98
N PRO A 201 -8.86 -13.63 -1.97
CA PRO A 201 -8.33 -14.32 -0.78
C PRO A 201 -7.81 -13.39 0.31
N ALA A 202 -7.39 -12.18 -0.04
CA ALA A 202 -6.82 -11.21 0.89
C ALA A 202 -7.26 -9.78 0.53
N MET A 203 -8.05 -9.16 1.38
CA MET A 203 -8.59 -7.80 1.17
C MET A 203 -8.30 -6.91 2.36
N PHE A 204 -8.05 -5.64 2.09
CA PHE A 204 -8.06 -4.61 3.14
C PHE A 204 -9.47 -4.44 3.73
N PRO A 205 -9.59 -4.18 5.04
CA PRO A 205 -10.79 -3.54 5.59
C PRO A 205 -10.92 -2.11 5.06
N GLU A 206 -12.13 -1.69 4.73
CA GLU A 206 -12.39 -0.32 4.26
C GLU A 206 -11.93 0.74 5.26
N GLU A 207 -12.11 0.50 6.58
CA GLU A 207 -11.64 1.38 7.66
C GLU A 207 -10.13 1.63 7.63
N LEU A 208 -9.33 0.61 7.30
CA LEU A 208 -7.88 0.76 7.20
C LEU A 208 -7.50 1.75 6.09
N VAL A 209 -8.12 1.58 4.92
CA VAL A 209 -7.89 2.46 3.77
C VAL A 209 -8.41 3.88 4.05
N GLU A 210 -9.60 4.02 4.66
CA GLU A 210 -10.14 5.31 5.05
C GLU A 210 -9.17 6.11 5.93
N ARG A 211 -8.62 5.47 6.96
CA ARG A 211 -7.62 6.10 7.84
C ARG A 211 -6.38 6.55 7.06
N LEU A 212 -5.86 5.70 6.18
CA LEU A 212 -4.70 6.05 5.34
C LEU A 212 -4.99 7.22 4.41
N LEU A 213 -6.14 7.22 3.74
CA LEU A 213 -6.51 8.28 2.82
C LEU A 213 -6.71 9.63 3.54
N LYS A 214 -7.44 9.65 4.65
CA LYS A 214 -7.68 10.88 5.41
C LYS A 214 -6.42 11.43 6.09
N LEU A 215 -5.50 10.57 6.55
CA LEU A 215 -4.24 10.99 7.18
C LEU A 215 -3.19 11.47 6.17
N PHE A 216 -3.17 10.91 4.96
CA PHE A 216 -2.04 11.10 4.04
C PHE A 216 -2.41 11.74 2.69
N SER A 217 -3.68 12.06 2.45
CA SER A 217 -4.14 12.78 1.24
C SER A 217 -5.24 13.80 1.54
N TYR A 218 -5.43 14.72 0.61
CA TYR A 218 -6.53 15.67 0.59
C TYR A 218 -7.63 15.22 -0.36
N ARG A 219 -8.83 15.82 -0.27
CA ARG A 219 -9.86 15.65 -1.30
C ARG A 219 -9.34 16.12 -2.65
N GLY A 220 -9.68 15.40 -3.70
CA GLY A 220 -9.20 15.66 -5.05
C GLY A 220 -7.81 15.10 -5.39
N ASP A 221 -7.02 14.68 -4.38
CA ASP A 221 -5.75 14.02 -4.61
C ASP A 221 -5.92 12.71 -5.44
N ILE A 222 -4.86 12.35 -6.15
CA ILE A 222 -4.82 11.13 -6.96
C ILE A 222 -4.25 9.98 -6.12
N VAL A 223 -5.06 8.93 -5.97
CA VAL A 223 -4.72 7.70 -5.24
C VAL A 223 -4.50 6.57 -6.23
N LEU A 224 -3.37 5.87 -6.10
CA LEU A 224 -3.01 4.71 -6.91
C LEU A 224 -2.94 3.45 -6.03
N ASP A 225 -3.48 2.34 -6.54
CA ASP A 225 -3.18 0.99 -6.05
C ASP A 225 -2.72 0.12 -7.22
N PRO A 226 -1.42 -0.22 -7.32
CA PRO A 226 -0.88 -1.05 -8.39
C PRO A 226 -1.20 -2.55 -8.24
N PHE A 227 -1.76 -2.97 -7.08
CA PHE A 227 -2.23 -4.33 -6.80
C PHE A 227 -3.68 -4.27 -6.30
N ASN A 228 -4.55 -3.72 -7.14
CA ASN A 228 -5.89 -3.26 -6.75
C ASN A 228 -6.82 -4.38 -6.22
N GLY A 229 -6.60 -5.64 -6.60
CA GLY A 229 -7.44 -6.76 -6.20
C GLY A 229 -8.94 -6.48 -6.42
N ALA A 230 -9.75 -6.76 -5.42
CA ALA A 230 -11.19 -6.48 -5.44
C ALA A 230 -11.54 -4.98 -5.22
N GLY A 231 -10.55 -4.07 -5.28
CA GLY A 231 -10.75 -2.63 -5.39
C GLY A 231 -11.07 -1.90 -4.09
N THR A 232 -10.59 -2.33 -2.94
CA THR A 232 -10.90 -1.63 -1.68
C THR A 232 -10.32 -0.22 -1.66
N THR A 233 -9.07 -0.05 -2.10
CA THR A 233 -8.42 1.26 -2.15
C THR A 233 -9.16 2.23 -3.08
N THR A 234 -9.48 1.79 -4.29
CA THR A 234 -10.17 2.62 -5.29
C THR A 234 -11.62 2.94 -4.89
N PHE A 235 -12.31 1.99 -4.27
CA PHE A 235 -13.66 2.18 -3.73
C PHE A 235 -13.69 3.27 -2.64
N VAL A 236 -12.84 3.17 -1.64
CA VAL A 236 -12.77 4.15 -0.54
C VAL A 236 -12.28 5.50 -1.06
N ALA A 237 -11.32 5.53 -2.00
CA ALA A 237 -10.87 6.77 -2.62
C ALA A 237 -12.02 7.51 -3.31
N ARG A 238 -12.87 6.82 -4.06
CA ARG A 238 -14.07 7.40 -4.68
C ARG A 238 -15.05 7.93 -3.63
N GLN A 239 -15.36 7.14 -2.59
CA GLN A 239 -16.28 7.56 -1.52
C GLN A 239 -15.82 8.85 -0.83
N LEU A 240 -14.51 9.01 -0.65
CA LEU A 240 -13.91 10.15 0.02
C LEU A 240 -13.57 11.32 -0.93
N GLY A 241 -14.01 11.27 -2.20
CA GLY A 241 -13.80 12.36 -3.17
C GLY A 241 -12.34 12.51 -3.63
N ARG A 242 -11.58 11.40 -3.67
CA ARG A 242 -10.27 11.32 -4.32
C ARG A 242 -10.44 10.82 -5.75
N THR A 243 -9.55 11.26 -6.65
CA THR A 243 -9.36 10.61 -7.94
C THR A 243 -8.58 9.32 -7.73
N TYR A 244 -8.97 8.25 -8.40
CA TYR A 244 -8.30 6.96 -8.22
C TYR A 244 -7.78 6.38 -9.54
N LEU A 245 -6.77 5.52 -9.41
CA LEU A 245 -6.30 4.60 -10.43
C LEU A 245 -6.01 3.26 -9.74
N GLY A 246 -6.68 2.20 -10.18
CA GLY A 246 -6.38 0.83 -9.79
C GLY A 246 -5.76 0.07 -10.95
N ILE A 247 -4.75 -0.75 -10.69
CA ILE A 247 -4.19 -1.67 -11.69
C ILE A 247 -4.31 -3.08 -11.12
N GLU A 248 -4.84 -4.00 -11.93
CA GLU A 248 -5.07 -5.37 -11.50
C GLU A 248 -4.84 -6.33 -12.67
N LEU A 249 -4.15 -7.43 -12.41
CA LEU A 249 -3.80 -8.41 -13.42
C LEU A 249 -4.97 -9.34 -13.77
N SER A 250 -5.81 -9.69 -12.78
CA SER A 250 -6.94 -10.58 -12.93
C SER A 250 -8.17 -9.85 -13.50
N GLU A 251 -8.67 -10.31 -14.64
CA GLU A 251 -9.91 -9.79 -15.24
C GLU A 251 -11.12 -9.98 -14.31
N GLU A 252 -11.15 -11.05 -13.52
CA GLU A 252 -12.21 -11.32 -12.57
C GLU A 252 -12.22 -10.29 -11.44
N TYR A 253 -11.03 -9.99 -10.88
CA TYR A 253 -10.91 -8.96 -9.85
C TYR A 253 -11.17 -7.56 -10.40
N CYS A 254 -10.76 -7.27 -11.63
CA CYS A 254 -11.11 -6.01 -12.31
C CYS A 254 -12.63 -5.85 -12.43
N LYS A 255 -13.37 -6.89 -12.82
CA LYS A 255 -14.84 -6.88 -12.87
C LYS A 255 -15.45 -6.66 -11.49
N THR A 256 -14.97 -7.38 -10.48
CA THR A 256 -15.42 -7.23 -9.09
C THR A 256 -15.22 -5.81 -8.59
N ALA A 257 -14.03 -5.24 -8.79
CA ALA A 257 -13.71 -3.87 -8.38
C ALA A 257 -14.58 -2.83 -9.12
N THR A 258 -14.80 -3.01 -10.41
CA THR A 258 -15.69 -2.13 -11.21
C THR A 258 -17.14 -2.20 -10.74
N GLN A 259 -17.63 -3.39 -10.42
CA GLN A 259 -18.99 -3.56 -9.86
C GLN A 259 -19.13 -2.88 -8.50
N ARG A 260 -18.12 -2.98 -7.62
CA ARG A 260 -18.14 -2.25 -6.34
C ARG A 260 -18.21 -0.75 -6.53
N LEU A 261 -17.45 -0.21 -7.47
CA LEU A 261 -17.48 1.21 -7.79
C LEU A 261 -18.85 1.66 -8.33
N ALA A 262 -19.56 0.82 -9.06
CA ALA A 262 -20.89 1.14 -9.57
C ALA A 262 -21.97 1.23 -8.47
N MET A 263 -21.67 0.80 -7.24
CA MET A 263 -22.61 0.85 -6.10
C MET A 263 -22.62 2.21 -5.36
N ILE A 264 -21.73 3.15 -5.75
CA ILE A 264 -21.59 4.50 -5.18
C ILE A 264 -21.73 5.59 -6.30
#